data_749f35c19f57ae9655e77c847590d253
#
_entry.id   749f35c19f57ae9655e77c847590d253
#
_cell.length_a   1.000
_cell.length_b   1.000
_cell.length_c   1.000
_cell.angle_alpha   90.00
_cell.angle_beta   90.00
_cell.angle_gamma   90.00
#
_symmetry.space_group_name_H-M   'P 1'
#
loop_
_entity.id
_entity.type
_entity.pdbx_description
1 polymer ?
#
loop_
_entity_poly.entity_id
_entity_poly.type
_entity_poly.pdbx_seq_one_letter_code
_entity_poly.pdbx_strand_id
1 'polypeptide(L)'
;MPGPSATGTPGPGAKPRGTMAEVSSSPGGRPPPGGTVPAGRASTRDSVGPTVAPADGASRAVVPLRVRAPGPDETEYRLSDVDEWGRSEHMRAVARALYDPVYSRWFRAEWDGLEKVPETGGALLVANHAGAIPSDAPVIMHGIEKELGRPVYGLADYFFRTIPVLGTLWSRTGGVAANPDNAYRLLHDQEQLALVFPEGTKGTSKSFTDRYQLRRFGRGGFVEIAMRAGVPVIPIAVVGSEEAMPIVLRLPAVARALGVPYFPVTANLLVFGPLGIPVPFPAKFKLRVLDPVTFDVPPDQERYSKSRIMDEAEKIRGRLQETLYDMLRSRRSVWFG
;
A
#
# COMPACT_ATOMS: atom_id res chain seq x y z
N MET A 1 33.34 -49.43 42.53
CA MET A 1 33.35 -48.86 43.87
C MET A 1 32.71 -47.48 43.82
N PRO A 2 31.87 -47.08 44.81
CA PRO A 2 30.52 -46.59 44.59
C PRO A 2 30.38 -45.07 44.77
N GLY A 3 29.20 -44.55 44.43
CA GLY A 3 28.74 -43.17 44.66
C GLY A 3 28.66 -42.77 46.16
N PRO A 4 28.16 -41.64 46.50
CA PRO A 4 26.73 -41.44 46.81
C PRO A 4 26.17 -40.13 46.27
N SER A 5 24.92 -40.03 45.91
CA SER A 5 23.66 -39.86 46.64
C SER A 5 23.58 -38.59 47.46
N ALA A 6 22.59 -37.84 47.15
CA ALA A 6 21.56 -37.35 48.08
C ALA A 6 21.12 -35.89 47.82
N THR A 7 19.86 -35.75 47.58
CA THR A 7 18.85 -34.98 48.35
C THR A 7 18.92 -33.48 48.24
N GLY A 8 17.90 -32.77 47.97
CA GLY A 8 16.51 -32.82 48.34
C GLY A 8 15.76 -31.57 47.84
N THR A 9 14.54 -31.73 47.61
CA THR A 9 13.40 -30.84 47.49
C THR A 9 13.21 -29.89 48.67
N PRO A 10 12.28 -28.85 48.70
CA PRO A 10 11.11 -28.62 47.89
C PRO A 10 10.86 -27.13 47.53
N GLY A 11 9.91 -26.88 46.65
CA GLY A 11 9.29 -25.55 46.48
C GLY A 11 8.43 -25.12 47.67
N PRO A 12 7.85 -23.95 47.63
CA PRO A 12 6.51 -23.76 47.08
C PRO A 12 6.24 -22.34 46.55
N GLY A 13 5.11 -22.15 45.87
CA GLY A 13 4.67 -20.81 45.50
C GLY A 13 3.53 -20.82 44.46
N ALA A 14 2.36 -21.26 44.89
CA ALA A 14 1.11 -21.11 44.17
C ALA A 14 0.69 -19.63 44.11
N LYS A 15 0.33 -19.13 42.92
CA LYS A 15 -0.38 -17.87 42.72
C LYS A 15 -1.88 -18.11 42.65
N PRO A 16 -2.71 -17.22 43.20
CA PRO A 16 -4.16 -17.35 43.16
C PRO A 16 -4.75 -16.97 41.80
N ARG A 17 -5.76 -17.70 41.41
CA ARG A 17 -6.67 -17.43 40.30
C ARG A 17 -7.45 -16.15 40.60
N GLY A 18 -7.40 -15.19 39.70
CA GLY A 18 -8.32 -14.05 39.62
C GLY A 18 -9.55 -14.42 38.83
N THR A 19 -10.67 -14.23 39.45
CA THR A 19 -12.05 -14.47 39.07
C THR A 19 -12.47 -13.78 37.76
N MET A 20 -13.19 -14.51 36.94
CA MET A 20 -14.03 -14.02 35.85
C MET A 20 -15.10 -13.08 36.43
N ALA A 21 -15.27 -11.92 35.80
CA ALA A 21 -16.50 -11.13 35.90
C ALA A 21 -17.33 -11.40 34.68
N GLU A 22 -18.45 -12.08 34.91
CA GLU A 22 -19.59 -12.17 34.01
C GLU A 22 -20.17 -10.77 33.78
N VAL A 23 -20.35 -10.35 32.55
CA VAL A 23 -21.22 -9.24 32.16
C VAL A 23 -22.43 -9.80 31.46
N SER A 24 -23.50 -9.70 32.18
CA SER A 24 -24.90 -9.93 31.94
C SER A 24 -25.37 -9.47 30.55
N SER A 25 -26.00 -10.39 29.84
CA SER A 25 -26.90 -10.18 28.72
C SER A 25 -28.23 -9.63 29.18
N SER A 26 -28.76 -8.60 28.56
CA SER A 26 -30.16 -8.22 28.62
C SER A 26 -30.74 -8.07 27.22
N PRO A 27 -31.96 -8.55 26.99
CA PRO A 27 -32.55 -8.67 25.67
C PRO A 27 -33.56 -7.57 25.37
N GLY A 28 -33.77 -7.33 24.08
CA GLY A 28 -35.09 -6.99 23.58
C GLY A 28 -35.47 -5.51 23.46
N GLY A 29 -35.39 -4.98 22.26
CA GLY A 29 -36.14 -3.81 21.83
C GLY A 29 -36.65 -4.03 20.41
N ARG A 30 -37.94 -4.39 20.31
CA ARG A 30 -38.72 -4.45 19.06
C ARG A 30 -38.85 -3.05 18.43
N PRO A 31 -38.86 -2.89 17.12
CA PRO A 31 -39.26 -1.66 16.45
C PRO A 31 -40.82 -1.58 16.39
N PRO A 32 -41.40 -0.36 16.41
CA PRO A 32 -42.81 -0.14 16.27
C PRO A 32 -43.26 -0.22 14.80
N PRO A 33 -44.56 -0.50 14.57
CA PRO A 33 -45.10 -0.76 13.26
C PRO A 33 -45.44 0.51 12.48
N GLY A 34 -45.52 0.34 11.17
CA GLY A 34 -45.69 1.35 10.14
C GLY A 34 -46.91 2.28 10.33
N GLY A 35 -46.68 3.52 9.95
CA GLY A 35 -47.68 4.54 9.74
C GLY A 35 -47.80 4.87 8.26
N THR A 36 -48.94 4.57 7.73
CA THR A 36 -49.45 4.92 6.40
C THR A 36 -49.58 6.44 6.25
N VAL A 37 -49.09 7.01 5.18
CA VAL A 37 -49.30 8.41 4.79
C VAL A 37 -50.45 8.48 3.80
N PRO A 38 -51.48 9.30 4.03
CA PRO A 38 -52.51 9.56 3.03
C PRO A 38 -52.12 10.72 2.12
N ALA A 39 -52.42 10.55 0.85
CA ALA A 39 -52.37 11.58 -0.18
C ALA A 39 -53.42 12.68 0.08
N GLY A 40 -53.02 13.94 -0.02
CA GLY A 40 -53.92 15.07 0.15
C GLY A 40 -53.51 16.30 -0.70
N ARG A 41 -54.20 16.45 -1.79
CA ARG A 41 -54.78 17.64 -2.46
C ARG A 41 -54.00 18.95 -2.45
N ALA A 42 -53.82 19.41 -3.66
CA ALA A 42 -53.57 20.78 -4.06
C ALA A 42 -54.59 21.80 -3.48
N SER A 43 -54.09 22.93 -3.02
CA SER A 43 -54.88 24.14 -2.79
C SER A 43 -54.05 25.37 -3.15
N THR A 44 -54.43 26.00 -4.22
CA THR A 44 -54.13 27.35 -4.62
C THR A 44 -54.66 28.35 -3.58
N ARG A 45 -53.83 29.25 -3.15
CA ARG A 45 -54.27 30.53 -2.58
C ARG A 45 -53.27 31.64 -2.93
N ASP A 46 -53.77 32.57 -3.78
CA ASP A 46 -53.28 33.91 -3.98
C ASP A 46 -53.26 34.68 -2.65
N SER A 47 -52.18 35.34 -2.35
CA SER A 47 -52.20 36.48 -1.42
C SER A 47 -51.26 37.55 -1.92
N VAL A 48 -51.90 38.65 -2.35
CA VAL A 48 -51.35 39.93 -2.66
C VAL A 48 -50.86 40.57 -1.35
N GLY A 49 -49.64 41.05 -1.28
CA GLY A 49 -49.06 41.86 -0.19
C GLY A 49 -48.19 43.01 -0.75
N PRO A 50 -47.95 44.06 -0.02
CA PRO A 50 -47.91 45.42 -0.56
C PRO A 50 -46.58 45.80 -1.24
N THR A 51 -46.75 46.60 -2.28
CA THR A 51 -45.74 47.33 -3.06
C THR A 51 -44.98 48.33 -2.18
N VAL A 52 -43.68 48.15 -2.03
CA VAL A 52 -42.76 49.18 -1.53
C VAL A 52 -41.94 49.71 -2.72
N ALA A 53 -42.00 51.00 -2.96
CA ALA A 53 -41.26 51.68 -4.00
C ALA A 53 -39.73 51.65 -3.77
N PRO A 54 -38.91 51.60 -4.83
CA PRO A 54 -37.46 51.50 -4.71
C PRO A 54 -36.84 52.87 -4.45
N ALA A 55 -35.94 52.94 -3.48
CA ALA A 55 -34.99 54.04 -3.30
C ALA A 55 -33.81 53.87 -4.29
N ASP A 56 -33.52 54.99 -4.99
CA ASP A 56 -32.36 55.09 -5.89
C ASP A 56 -31.05 54.76 -5.19
N GLY A 57 -30.42 53.70 -5.64
CA GLY A 57 -29.07 53.34 -5.28
C GLY A 57 -28.44 52.55 -6.44
N ALA A 58 -27.39 53.09 -7.01
CA ALA A 58 -26.69 52.60 -8.19
C ALA A 58 -26.43 51.08 -8.07
N SER A 59 -27.21 50.29 -8.76
CA SER A 59 -27.02 48.85 -8.91
C SER A 59 -25.78 48.62 -9.77
N ARG A 60 -24.68 48.19 -9.12
CA ARG A 60 -23.56 47.57 -9.82
C ARG A 60 -24.12 46.33 -10.49
N ALA A 61 -24.27 46.39 -11.80
CA ALA A 61 -24.60 45.20 -12.59
C ALA A 61 -23.54 44.13 -12.35
N VAL A 62 -23.91 43.09 -11.60
CA VAL A 62 -23.14 41.86 -11.53
C VAL A 62 -23.25 41.22 -12.90
N VAL A 63 -22.24 41.38 -13.74
CA VAL A 63 -22.13 40.67 -14.99
C VAL A 63 -21.93 39.20 -14.62
N PRO A 64 -22.91 38.31 -14.90
CA PRO A 64 -22.70 36.89 -14.61
C PRO A 64 -21.55 36.43 -15.48
N LEU A 65 -20.49 35.92 -14.84
CA LEU A 65 -19.42 35.23 -15.53
C LEU A 65 -20.07 34.03 -16.23
N ARG A 66 -20.29 34.12 -17.53
CA ARG A 66 -20.70 32.97 -18.34
C ARG A 66 -19.51 32.04 -18.40
N VAL A 67 -19.39 31.19 -17.38
CA VAL A 67 -18.55 30.02 -17.50
C VAL A 67 -19.19 29.16 -18.58
N ARG A 68 -18.58 29.12 -19.76
CA ARG A 68 -18.99 28.21 -20.81
C ARG A 68 -18.89 26.79 -20.23
N ALA A 69 -20.04 26.13 -20.14
CA ALA A 69 -20.01 24.70 -19.80
C ALA A 69 -19.13 24.01 -20.85
N PRO A 70 -18.14 23.18 -20.43
CA PRO A 70 -17.32 22.44 -21.36
C PRO A 70 -18.24 21.60 -22.26
N GLY A 71 -17.97 21.59 -23.57
CA GLY A 71 -18.71 20.74 -24.50
C GLY A 71 -18.55 19.26 -24.08
N PRO A 72 -19.47 18.39 -24.48
CA PRO A 72 -19.40 16.97 -24.16
C PRO A 72 -18.06 16.34 -24.56
N ASP A 73 -17.48 16.75 -25.66
CA ASP A 73 -16.17 16.27 -26.13
C ASP A 73 -14.99 16.72 -25.25
N GLU A 74 -15.03 17.94 -24.69
CA GLU A 74 -13.96 18.44 -23.80
C GLU A 74 -14.00 17.75 -22.42
N THR A 75 -15.18 17.35 -21.97
CA THR A 75 -15.34 16.61 -20.71
C THR A 75 -14.91 15.17 -20.87
N GLU A 76 -15.24 14.55 -21.98
CA GLU A 76 -14.86 13.18 -22.32
C GLU A 76 -13.35 13.05 -22.52
N TYR A 77 -12.69 13.99 -23.20
CA TYR A 77 -11.25 14.03 -23.34
C TYR A 77 -10.50 14.19 -22.01
N ARG A 78 -11.02 14.95 -21.06
CA ARG A 78 -10.41 15.12 -19.73
C ARG A 78 -10.60 13.89 -18.82
N LEU A 79 -11.68 13.13 -18.99
CA LEU A 79 -11.98 11.95 -18.19
C LEU A 79 -11.37 10.66 -18.80
N SER A 80 -11.12 10.64 -20.14
CA SER A 80 -10.61 9.46 -20.84
C SER A 80 -9.17 9.07 -20.47
N ASP A 81 -8.39 9.99 -19.88
CA ASP A 81 -7.01 9.76 -19.46
C ASP A 81 -6.87 9.18 -18.04
N VAL A 82 -7.96 9.13 -17.27
CA VAL A 82 -7.93 8.72 -15.86
C VAL A 82 -8.80 7.50 -15.67
N ASP A 83 -8.22 6.41 -15.19
CA ASP A 83 -8.96 5.21 -14.84
C ASP A 83 -9.75 5.38 -13.53
N GLU A 84 -10.55 4.37 -13.16
CA GLU A 84 -11.37 4.38 -11.95
C GLU A 84 -10.55 4.44 -10.64
N TRP A 85 -9.27 4.11 -10.68
CA TRP A 85 -8.34 4.20 -9.54
C TRP A 85 -7.69 5.57 -9.43
N GLY A 86 -7.86 6.42 -10.43
CA GLY A 86 -7.25 7.74 -10.53
C GLY A 86 -5.91 7.76 -11.25
N ARG A 87 -5.45 6.65 -11.83
CA ARG A 87 -4.23 6.58 -12.63
C ARG A 87 -4.45 7.31 -13.96
N SER A 88 -3.52 8.16 -14.33
CA SER A 88 -3.55 8.96 -15.57
C SER A 88 -2.43 8.52 -16.49
N GLU A 89 -2.75 8.18 -17.73
CA GLU A 89 -1.74 7.79 -18.73
C GLU A 89 -0.78 8.92 -19.03
N HIS A 90 -1.27 10.15 -19.12
CA HIS A 90 -0.43 11.32 -19.29
C HIS A 90 0.57 11.50 -18.13
N MET A 91 0.08 11.45 -16.89
CA MET A 91 0.95 11.55 -15.71
C MET A 91 1.93 10.37 -15.63
N ARG A 92 1.52 9.18 -16.04
CA ARG A 92 2.41 8.02 -16.13
C ARG A 92 3.49 8.22 -17.19
N ALA A 93 3.15 8.77 -18.36
CA ALA A 93 4.13 9.10 -19.40
C ALA A 93 5.16 10.11 -18.90
N VAL A 94 4.72 11.17 -18.23
CA VAL A 94 5.59 12.17 -17.59
C VAL A 94 6.47 11.52 -16.52
N ALA A 95 5.87 10.72 -15.63
CA ALA A 95 6.61 10.02 -14.58
C ALA A 95 7.65 9.05 -15.14
N ARG A 96 7.32 8.30 -16.22
CA ARG A 96 8.28 7.44 -16.91
C ARG A 96 9.46 8.23 -17.46
N ALA A 97 9.21 9.33 -18.17
CA ALA A 97 10.27 10.15 -18.74
C ALA A 97 11.21 10.74 -17.67
N LEU A 98 10.65 11.18 -16.54
CA LEU A 98 11.44 11.75 -15.43
C LEU A 98 12.16 10.68 -14.60
N TYR A 99 11.56 9.51 -14.42
CA TYR A 99 12.12 8.45 -13.57
C TYR A 99 13.08 7.51 -14.31
N ASP A 100 12.99 7.41 -15.64
CA ASP A 100 13.85 6.51 -16.41
C ASP A 100 15.36 6.79 -16.22
N PRO A 101 15.85 8.03 -16.16
CA PRO A 101 17.25 8.28 -15.82
C PRO A 101 17.64 7.82 -14.40
N VAL A 102 16.70 7.91 -13.44
CA VAL A 102 16.91 7.42 -12.07
C VAL A 102 16.99 5.90 -12.07
N TYR A 103 16.06 5.24 -12.73
CA TYR A 103 16.02 3.79 -12.86
C TYR A 103 17.24 3.23 -13.58
N SER A 104 17.58 3.77 -14.77
CA SER A 104 18.57 3.21 -15.66
C SER A 104 20.00 3.64 -15.36
N ARG A 105 20.23 4.88 -14.90
CA ARG A 105 21.58 5.45 -14.68
C ARG A 105 21.95 5.61 -13.22
N TRP A 106 20.99 6.05 -12.38
CA TRP A 106 21.25 6.28 -10.96
C TRP A 106 21.24 4.96 -10.17
N PHE A 107 20.19 4.18 -10.29
CA PHE A 107 20.05 2.87 -9.66
C PHE A 107 20.62 1.73 -10.51
N ARG A 108 20.73 1.90 -11.80
CA ARG A 108 21.20 0.88 -12.74
C ARG A 108 20.52 -0.46 -12.49
N ALA A 109 19.16 -0.40 -12.41
CA ALA A 109 18.33 -1.53 -12.05
C ALA A 109 18.50 -2.69 -13.04
N GLU A 110 18.68 -3.88 -12.51
CA GLU A 110 18.80 -5.13 -13.28
C GLU A 110 17.77 -6.14 -12.79
N TRP A 111 17.17 -6.82 -13.74
CA TRP A 111 16.19 -7.88 -13.50
C TRP A 111 16.77 -9.25 -13.81
N ASP A 112 16.32 -10.23 -13.02
CA ASP A 112 16.55 -11.65 -13.22
C ASP A 112 15.19 -12.35 -13.07
N GLY A 113 14.78 -13.15 -14.08
CA GLY A 113 13.51 -13.88 -14.07
C GLY A 113 12.27 -13.01 -14.36
N LEU A 114 12.41 -11.86 -15.02
CA LEU A 114 11.28 -10.96 -15.31
C LEU A 114 10.21 -11.62 -16.19
N GLU A 115 10.58 -12.58 -17.02
CA GLU A 115 9.71 -13.41 -17.85
C GLU A 115 8.71 -14.26 -17.05
N LYS A 116 8.89 -14.37 -15.74
CA LYS A 116 7.96 -15.06 -14.82
C LYS A 116 6.75 -14.21 -14.44
N VAL A 117 6.79 -12.92 -14.72
CA VAL A 117 5.61 -12.06 -14.58
C VAL A 117 4.68 -12.35 -15.75
N PRO A 118 3.41 -12.72 -15.51
CA PRO A 118 2.51 -13.10 -16.58
C PRO A 118 2.24 -11.93 -17.54
N GLU A 119 2.21 -12.22 -18.84
CA GLU A 119 1.90 -11.22 -19.87
C GLU A 119 0.42 -10.77 -19.84
N THR A 120 -0.48 -11.63 -19.38
CA THR A 120 -1.91 -11.39 -19.30
C THR A 120 -2.47 -11.93 -17.98
N GLY A 121 -3.68 -11.52 -17.63
CA GLY A 121 -4.34 -11.93 -16.40
C GLY A 121 -3.82 -11.22 -15.15
N GLY A 122 -4.55 -11.35 -14.05
CA GLY A 122 -4.18 -10.76 -12.76
C GLY A 122 -3.04 -11.51 -12.08
N ALA A 123 -2.16 -10.79 -11.38
CA ALA A 123 -1.17 -11.38 -10.50
C ALA A 123 -0.81 -10.45 -9.34
N LEU A 124 -0.57 -11.04 -8.17
CA LEU A 124 -0.16 -10.29 -6.98
C LEU A 124 1.36 -10.32 -6.83
N LEU A 125 2.01 -9.21 -7.10
CA LEU A 125 3.44 -9.02 -6.90
C LEU A 125 3.71 -8.78 -5.41
N VAL A 126 4.63 -9.54 -4.84
CA VAL A 126 4.98 -9.48 -3.41
C VAL A 126 6.47 -9.26 -3.27
N ALA A 127 6.88 -8.14 -2.65
CA ALA A 127 8.28 -7.81 -2.50
C ALA A 127 8.66 -7.50 -1.04
N ASN A 128 9.97 -7.57 -0.74
CA ASN A 128 10.53 -7.02 0.48
C ASN A 128 10.51 -5.50 0.44
N HIS A 129 10.34 -4.87 1.61
CA HIS A 129 10.21 -3.42 1.73
C HIS A 129 11.33 -2.83 2.55
N ALA A 130 11.96 -1.76 2.02
CA ALA A 130 13.13 -1.21 2.65
C ALA A 130 13.38 0.27 2.31
N GLY A 131 14.22 0.91 3.15
CA GLY A 131 14.56 2.31 3.00
C GLY A 131 13.54 3.27 3.62
N ALA A 132 14.01 4.37 4.17
CA ALA A 132 13.20 5.36 4.90
C ALA A 132 12.11 6.00 4.01
N ILE A 133 12.46 6.31 2.77
CA ILE A 133 11.56 6.64 1.66
C ILE A 133 11.77 5.53 0.64
N PRO A 134 10.80 4.64 0.50
CA PRO A 134 11.02 3.41 -0.25
C PRO A 134 11.15 3.68 -1.75
N SER A 135 12.33 3.37 -2.29
CA SER A 135 12.62 3.43 -3.73
C SER A 135 12.27 2.13 -4.46
N ASP A 136 11.94 1.06 -3.72
CA ASP A 136 11.61 -0.26 -4.27
C ASP A 136 10.31 -0.25 -5.08
N ALA A 137 9.25 0.37 -4.57
CA ALA A 137 7.97 0.43 -5.29
C ALA A 137 8.08 1.14 -6.65
N PRO A 138 8.65 2.36 -6.75
CA PRO A 138 8.84 3.01 -8.05
C PRO A 138 9.74 2.20 -9.00
N VAL A 139 10.80 1.56 -8.49
CA VAL A 139 11.70 0.73 -9.31
C VAL A 139 10.97 -0.48 -9.88
N ILE A 140 10.17 -1.19 -9.07
CA ILE A 140 9.39 -2.36 -9.52
C ILE A 140 8.34 -1.92 -10.54
N MET A 141 7.52 -0.93 -10.18
CA MET A 141 6.41 -0.47 -11.04
C MET A 141 6.92 0.07 -12.38
N HIS A 142 7.98 0.89 -12.35
CA HIS A 142 8.59 1.45 -13.55
C HIS A 142 9.24 0.36 -14.42
N GLY A 143 10.00 -0.55 -13.78
CA GLY A 143 10.71 -1.61 -14.50
C GLY A 143 9.76 -2.56 -15.22
N ILE A 144 8.71 -3.05 -14.56
CA ILE A 144 7.72 -3.94 -15.18
C ILE A 144 6.98 -3.22 -16.31
N GLU A 145 6.55 -1.98 -16.09
CA GLU A 145 5.86 -1.20 -17.13
C GLU A 145 6.77 -0.89 -18.33
N LYS A 146 8.07 -0.63 -18.07
CA LYS A 146 9.05 -0.37 -19.14
C LYS A 146 9.37 -1.61 -19.97
N GLU A 147 9.61 -2.73 -19.31
CA GLU A 147 10.12 -3.95 -19.97
C GLU A 147 8.99 -4.82 -20.52
N LEU A 148 7.84 -4.87 -19.85
CA LEU A 148 6.70 -5.73 -20.24
C LEU A 148 5.51 -4.95 -20.79
N GLY A 149 5.51 -3.63 -20.72
CA GLY A 149 4.37 -2.80 -21.15
C GLY A 149 3.13 -2.95 -20.25
N ARG A 150 3.22 -3.64 -19.12
CA ARG A 150 2.09 -3.90 -18.22
C ARG A 150 2.03 -2.89 -17.08
N PRO A 151 0.89 -2.19 -16.89
CA PRO A 151 0.70 -1.34 -15.73
C PRO A 151 0.71 -2.14 -14.44
N VAL A 152 1.33 -1.56 -13.39
CA VAL A 152 1.35 -2.10 -12.04
C VAL A 152 0.68 -1.11 -11.09
N TYR A 153 -0.26 -1.60 -10.28
CA TYR A 153 -0.93 -0.80 -9.25
C TYR A 153 -0.33 -1.09 -7.88
N GLY A 154 0.22 -0.04 -7.25
CA GLY A 154 0.83 -0.16 -5.93
C GLY A 154 -0.21 -0.08 -4.81
N LEU A 155 -0.33 -1.11 -4.00
CA LEU A 155 -1.22 -1.13 -2.83
C LEU A 155 -0.51 -0.49 -1.63
N ALA A 156 -0.97 0.67 -1.18
CA ALA A 156 -0.38 1.37 -0.05
C ALA A 156 -1.40 1.72 1.03
N ASP A 157 -0.90 1.90 2.25
CA ASP A 157 -1.69 2.35 3.38
C ASP A 157 -2.40 3.69 3.07
N TYR A 158 -3.60 3.84 3.60
CA TYR A 158 -4.42 5.05 3.42
C TYR A 158 -3.69 6.33 3.84
N PHE A 159 -2.74 6.24 4.76
CA PHE A 159 -1.92 7.36 5.20
C PHE A 159 -1.27 8.13 4.04
N PHE A 160 -0.78 7.44 3.00
CA PHE A 160 -0.16 8.12 1.84
C PHE A 160 -1.12 9.04 1.09
N ARG A 161 -2.42 8.75 1.10
CA ARG A 161 -3.44 9.60 0.47
C ARG A 161 -3.71 10.89 1.24
N THR A 162 -3.40 10.93 2.53
CA THR A 162 -3.64 12.11 3.38
C THR A 162 -2.56 13.18 3.21
N ILE A 163 -1.42 12.84 2.61
CA ILE A 163 -0.32 13.78 2.38
C ILE A 163 -0.64 14.60 1.12
N PRO A 164 -0.83 15.93 1.24
CA PRO A 164 -1.11 16.80 0.08
C PRO A 164 -0.03 16.62 -1.00
N VAL A 165 -0.40 16.75 -2.26
CA VAL A 165 0.47 16.59 -3.44
C VAL A 165 0.96 15.15 -3.61
N LEU A 166 1.57 14.55 -2.59
CA LEU A 166 2.08 13.17 -2.67
C LEU A 166 0.95 12.16 -2.89
N GLY A 167 -0.19 12.31 -2.20
CA GLY A 167 -1.34 11.45 -2.38
C GLY A 167 -1.94 11.54 -3.78
N THR A 168 -1.99 12.76 -4.33
CA THR A 168 -2.45 12.97 -5.71
C THR A 168 -1.46 12.35 -6.70
N LEU A 169 -0.16 12.62 -6.56
CA LEU A 169 0.87 12.05 -7.41
C LEU A 169 0.84 10.52 -7.36
N TRP A 170 0.72 9.96 -6.15
CA TRP A 170 0.61 8.52 -5.93
C TRP A 170 -0.58 7.92 -6.68
N SER A 171 -1.79 8.48 -6.54
CA SER A 171 -2.97 7.99 -7.29
C SER A 171 -2.78 8.14 -8.80
N ARG A 172 -2.27 9.29 -9.28
CA ARG A 172 -2.05 9.53 -10.71
C ARG A 172 -1.01 8.61 -11.34
N THR A 173 -0.15 8.03 -10.55
CA THR A 173 0.88 7.08 -11.01
C THR A 173 0.54 5.61 -10.76
N GLY A 174 -0.68 5.28 -10.32
CA GLY A 174 -1.15 3.91 -10.14
C GLY A 174 -1.15 3.43 -8.68
N GLY A 175 -1.14 4.36 -7.72
CA GLY A 175 -1.29 4.03 -6.31
C GLY A 175 -2.74 3.84 -5.90
N VAL A 176 -3.04 2.73 -5.25
CA VAL A 176 -4.38 2.34 -4.79
C VAL A 176 -4.36 2.09 -3.29
N ALA A 177 -5.44 2.43 -2.59
CA ALA A 177 -5.54 2.14 -1.17
C ALA A 177 -5.55 0.61 -0.92
N ALA A 178 -4.70 0.15 -0.01
CA ALA A 178 -4.57 -1.24 0.38
C ALA A 178 -5.81 -1.69 1.17
N ASN A 179 -6.84 -2.06 0.44
CA ASN A 179 -8.11 -2.59 0.93
C ASN A 179 -8.35 -3.93 0.23
N PRO A 180 -8.86 -4.98 0.92
CA PRO A 180 -9.13 -6.27 0.32
C PRO A 180 -10.03 -6.22 -0.92
N ASP A 181 -11.06 -5.37 -0.91
CA ASP A 181 -11.99 -5.25 -2.03
C ASP A 181 -11.32 -4.57 -3.25
N ASN A 182 -10.51 -3.55 -3.01
CA ASN A 182 -9.74 -2.91 -4.09
C ASN A 182 -8.74 -3.89 -4.72
N ALA A 183 -8.04 -4.65 -3.89
CA ALA A 183 -7.08 -5.65 -4.37
C ALA A 183 -7.80 -6.76 -5.14
N TYR A 184 -8.95 -7.24 -4.66
CA TYR A 184 -9.76 -8.23 -5.37
C TYR A 184 -10.19 -7.71 -6.75
N ARG A 185 -10.76 -6.51 -6.82
CA ARG A 185 -11.20 -5.91 -8.08
C ARG A 185 -10.07 -5.73 -9.08
N LEU A 186 -8.91 -5.25 -8.63
CA LEU A 186 -7.72 -5.13 -9.50
C LEU A 186 -7.28 -6.48 -10.05
N LEU A 187 -7.23 -7.50 -9.20
CA LEU A 187 -6.67 -8.81 -9.53
C LEU A 187 -7.63 -9.67 -10.32
N HIS A 188 -8.90 -9.74 -9.89
CA HIS A 188 -9.92 -10.62 -10.45
C HIS A 188 -10.73 -9.97 -11.56
N ASP A 189 -11.34 -8.79 -11.28
CA ASP A 189 -12.28 -8.18 -12.21
C ASP A 189 -11.57 -7.47 -13.38
N GLN A 190 -10.38 -6.90 -13.11
CA GLN A 190 -9.64 -6.11 -14.10
C GLN A 190 -8.37 -6.82 -14.60
N GLU A 191 -8.03 -7.98 -14.04
CA GLU A 191 -6.87 -8.77 -14.44
C GLU A 191 -5.54 -7.98 -14.44
N GLN A 192 -5.38 -7.04 -13.48
CA GLN A 192 -4.22 -6.18 -13.37
C GLN A 192 -3.14 -6.78 -12.48
N LEU A 193 -1.92 -6.25 -12.61
CA LEU A 193 -0.83 -6.50 -11.67
C LEU A 193 -0.98 -5.58 -10.46
N ALA A 194 -1.04 -6.15 -9.26
CA ALA A 194 -1.05 -5.41 -8.02
C ALA A 194 0.23 -5.69 -7.21
N LEU A 195 0.89 -4.64 -6.73
CA LEU A 195 2.12 -4.75 -5.92
C LEU A 195 1.81 -4.49 -4.45
N VAL A 196 2.26 -5.40 -3.59
CA VAL A 196 2.13 -5.26 -2.14
C VAL A 196 3.44 -5.58 -1.43
N PHE A 197 3.67 -4.90 -0.32
CA PHE A 197 4.79 -5.14 0.58
C PHE A 197 4.27 -5.65 1.93
N PRO A 198 4.24 -6.97 2.18
CA PRO A 198 3.61 -7.52 3.38
C PRO A 198 4.28 -7.16 4.70
N GLU A 199 5.54 -6.71 4.67
CA GLU A 199 6.22 -6.15 5.84
C GLU A 199 5.58 -4.83 6.31
N GLY A 200 4.96 -4.07 5.40
CA GLY A 200 4.41 -2.75 5.65
C GLY A 200 5.46 -1.79 6.24
N THR A 201 5.02 -0.90 7.12
CA THR A 201 5.89 0.08 7.78
C THR A 201 7.03 -0.54 8.62
N LYS A 202 6.92 -1.82 8.99
CA LYS A 202 8.00 -2.54 9.68
C LYS A 202 9.20 -2.79 8.76
N GLY A 203 8.96 -2.96 7.47
CA GLY A 203 10.00 -3.07 6.46
C GLY A 203 10.74 -1.75 6.29
N THR A 204 10.01 -0.68 5.97
CA THR A 204 10.59 0.65 5.72
C THR A 204 11.23 1.31 6.95
N SER A 205 10.84 0.91 8.17
CA SER A 205 11.41 1.42 9.41
C SER A 205 12.58 0.60 9.97
N LYS A 206 13.08 -0.40 9.25
CA LYS A 206 14.24 -1.20 9.69
C LYS A 206 15.49 -0.32 9.83
N SER A 207 16.26 -0.53 10.90
CA SER A 207 17.61 0.02 11.00
C SER A 207 18.53 -0.61 9.96
N PHE A 208 19.52 0.10 9.50
CA PHE A 208 20.51 -0.41 8.54
C PHE A 208 21.26 -1.65 9.06
N THR A 209 21.37 -1.82 10.38
CA THR A 209 21.90 -3.04 11.00
C THR A 209 21.08 -4.28 10.75
N ASP A 210 19.76 -4.11 10.57
CA ASP A 210 18.79 -5.19 10.33
C ASP A 210 18.46 -5.35 8.83
N ARG A 211 19.27 -4.72 7.95
CA ARG A 211 19.01 -4.77 6.50
C ARG A 211 18.94 -6.21 5.99
N TYR A 212 18.07 -6.43 5.00
CA TYR A 212 17.83 -7.71 4.36
C TYR A 212 17.31 -8.84 5.27
N GLN A 213 16.98 -8.52 6.53
CA GLN A 213 16.24 -9.41 7.41
C GLN A 213 14.77 -9.13 7.29
N LEU A 214 14.02 -10.02 6.65
CA LEU A 214 12.60 -9.84 6.45
C LEU A 214 11.84 -9.91 7.77
N ARG A 215 10.99 -8.94 7.99
CA ARG A 215 10.02 -8.97 9.09
C ARG A 215 8.88 -9.93 8.74
N ARG A 216 8.08 -10.28 9.74
CA ARG A 216 6.91 -11.12 9.53
C ARG A 216 5.96 -10.47 8.50
N PHE A 217 5.44 -11.26 7.58
CA PHE A 217 4.48 -10.85 6.55
C PHE A 217 3.05 -10.74 7.10
N GLY A 218 2.85 -9.88 8.08
CA GLY A 218 1.57 -9.60 8.67
C GLY A 218 0.83 -10.87 9.15
N ARG A 219 -0.45 -10.98 8.80
CA ARG A 219 -1.33 -12.12 9.08
C ARG A 219 -1.63 -12.95 7.82
N GLY A 220 -0.85 -12.77 6.75
CA GLY A 220 -1.05 -13.49 5.50
C GLY A 220 -2.21 -12.96 4.62
N GLY A 221 -2.74 -11.76 4.89
CA GLY A 221 -3.88 -11.22 4.14
C GLY A 221 -3.65 -11.13 2.62
N PHE A 222 -2.41 -10.96 2.18
CA PHE A 222 -2.06 -10.97 0.76
C PHE A 222 -2.27 -12.37 0.13
N VAL A 223 -2.02 -13.45 0.87
CA VAL A 223 -2.29 -14.83 0.42
C VAL A 223 -3.79 -15.04 0.30
N GLU A 224 -4.56 -14.61 1.31
CA GLU A 224 -6.02 -14.74 1.31
C GLU A 224 -6.64 -14.03 0.11
N ILE A 225 -6.17 -12.83 -0.22
CA ILE A 225 -6.65 -12.07 -1.39
C ILE A 225 -6.29 -12.79 -2.69
N ALA A 226 -5.07 -13.30 -2.83
CA ALA A 226 -4.65 -14.04 -4.01
C ALA A 226 -5.46 -15.33 -4.20
N MET A 227 -5.74 -16.07 -3.12
CA MET A 227 -6.62 -17.24 -3.13
C MET A 227 -8.04 -16.90 -3.56
N ARG A 228 -8.62 -15.81 -2.99
CA ARG A 228 -9.97 -15.35 -3.36
C ARG A 228 -10.05 -14.94 -4.83
N ALA A 229 -9.06 -14.19 -5.30
CA ALA A 229 -9.02 -13.72 -6.67
C ALA A 229 -8.64 -14.83 -7.69
N GLY A 230 -8.17 -15.98 -7.21
CA GLY A 230 -7.73 -17.08 -8.08
C GLY A 230 -6.48 -16.76 -8.90
N VAL A 231 -5.61 -15.88 -8.40
CA VAL A 231 -4.42 -15.40 -9.10
C VAL A 231 -3.13 -15.87 -8.45
N PRO A 232 -2.03 -15.99 -9.21
CA PRO A 232 -0.74 -16.33 -8.63
C PRO A 232 -0.16 -15.19 -7.80
N VAL A 233 0.64 -15.54 -6.79
CA VAL A 233 1.56 -14.63 -6.12
C VAL A 233 2.91 -14.73 -6.80
N ILE A 234 3.47 -13.59 -7.20
CA ILE A 234 4.79 -13.47 -7.82
C ILE A 234 5.74 -12.81 -6.81
N PRO A 235 6.60 -13.59 -6.13
CA PRO A 235 7.54 -12.99 -5.19
C PRO A 235 8.70 -12.32 -5.93
N ILE A 236 9.12 -11.13 -5.46
CA ILE A 236 10.21 -10.33 -6.03
C ILE A 236 11.20 -9.96 -4.92
N ALA A 237 12.42 -10.47 -5.01
CA ALA A 237 13.50 -10.09 -4.11
C ALA A 237 14.20 -8.84 -4.64
N VAL A 238 14.34 -7.82 -3.78
CA VAL A 238 14.94 -6.52 -4.14
C VAL A 238 16.16 -6.25 -3.26
N VAL A 239 17.30 -6.08 -3.90
CA VAL A 239 18.57 -5.68 -3.27
C VAL A 239 18.96 -4.29 -3.79
N GLY A 240 19.41 -3.39 -2.90
CA GLY A 240 19.80 -2.02 -3.21
C GLY A 240 18.95 -0.96 -2.49
N SER A 241 17.70 -1.24 -2.18
CA SER A 241 16.79 -0.29 -1.52
C SER A 241 17.25 0.07 -0.09
N GLU A 242 17.80 -0.88 0.64
CA GLU A 242 18.33 -0.65 2.01
C GLU A 242 19.51 0.34 2.01
N GLU A 243 20.34 0.30 0.98
CA GLU A 243 21.50 1.18 0.84
C GLU A 243 21.17 2.50 0.16
N ALA A 244 20.06 2.58 -0.55
CA ALA A 244 19.61 3.83 -1.14
C ALA A 244 19.18 4.86 -0.09
N MET A 245 18.52 4.41 1.00
CA MET A 245 18.03 5.27 2.09
C MET A 245 18.27 4.61 3.47
N PRO A 246 19.53 4.42 3.88
CA PRO A 246 19.85 3.71 5.13
C PRO A 246 19.40 4.49 6.36
N ILE A 247 18.64 3.85 7.24
CA ILE A 247 18.22 4.41 8.52
C ILE A 247 19.29 4.15 9.56
N VAL A 248 19.95 5.20 10.02
CA VAL A 248 20.99 5.12 11.06
C VAL A 248 20.41 5.30 12.47
N LEU A 249 19.34 6.09 12.60
CA LEU A 249 18.67 6.32 13.88
C LEU A 249 17.16 6.50 13.68
N ARG A 250 16.39 6.12 14.68
CA ARG A 250 14.94 6.37 14.72
C ARG A 250 14.61 7.24 15.93
N LEU A 251 13.73 8.22 15.72
CA LEU A 251 13.31 9.18 16.75
C LEU A 251 11.83 8.98 17.10
N PRO A 252 11.50 8.01 18.02
CA PRO A 252 10.10 7.67 18.31
C PRO A 252 9.33 8.82 18.95
N ALA A 253 10.00 9.68 19.73
CA ALA A 253 9.36 10.85 20.36
C ALA A 253 8.91 11.86 19.29
N VAL A 254 9.74 12.12 18.28
CA VAL A 254 9.42 13.01 17.17
C VAL A 254 8.31 12.42 16.33
N ALA A 255 8.36 11.11 16.04
CA ALA A 255 7.30 10.44 15.29
C ALA A 255 5.93 10.59 15.95
N ARG A 256 5.87 10.37 17.28
CA ARG A 256 4.63 10.56 18.06
C ARG A 256 4.14 12.01 18.04
N ALA A 257 5.05 12.98 18.19
CA ALA A 257 4.70 14.40 18.17
C ALA A 257 4.13 14.86 16.83
N LEU A 258 4.63 14.27 15.73
CA LEU A 258 4.20 14.58 14.37
C LEU A 258 3.03 13.70 13.86
N GLY A 259 2.59 12.71 14.66
CA GLY A 259 1.52 11.78 14.24
C GLY A 259 1.88 10.87 13.05
N VAL A 260 3.18 10.64 12.83
CA VAL A 260 3.66 9.77 11.74
C VAL A 260 4.07 8.38 12.27
N PRO A 261 4.00 7.32 11.45
CA PRO A 261 4.32 5.96 11.87
C PRO A 261 5.75 5.79 12.41
N TYR A 262 6.70 6.51 11.84
CA TYR A 262 8.10 6.56 12.27
C TYR A 262 8.75 7.84 11.76
N PHE A 263 9.82 8.27 12.44
CA PHE A 263 10.65 9.39 11.99
C PHE A 263 12.11 8.91 11.90
N PRO A 264 12.62 8.67 10.67
CA PRO A 264 13.95 8.16 10.45
C PRO A 264 14.98 9.28 10.34
N VAL A 265 16.17 9.06 10.89
CA VAL A 265 17.37 9.80 10.52
C VAL A 265 18.16 8.92 9.57
N THR A 266 18.29 9.36 8.32
CA THR A 266 18.98 8.60 7.28
C THR A 266 20.42 9.07 7.13
N ALA A 267 21.28 8.22 6.59
CA ALA A 267 22.64 8.63 6.24
C ALA A 267 22.63 9.75 5.19
N ASN A 268 21.66 9.75 4.28
CA ASN A 268 21.48 10.82 3.29
C ASN A 268 21.24 12.18 3.95
N LEU A 269 20.38 12.23 4.98
CA LEU A 269 20.13 13.45 5.76
C LEU A 269 21.43 13.95 6.46
N LEU A 270 22.24 13.04 6.98
CA LEU A 270 23.50 13.39 7.65
C LEU A 270 24.56 13.89 6.66
N VAL A 271 24.61 13.35 5.44
CA VAL A 271 25.60 13.73 4.42
C VAL A 271 25.20 14.99 3.67
N PHE A 272 23.94 15.12 3.29
CA PHE A 272 23.45 16.21 2.41
C PHE A 272 22.53 17.20 3.13
N GLY A 273 22.36 17.08 4.46
CA GLY A 273 21.39 17.87 5.20
C GLY A 273 19.97 17.68 4.69
N PRO A 274 19.09 18.70 4.75
CA PRO A 274 17.68 18.58 4.30
C PRO A 274 17.52 18.12 2.84
N LEU A 275 18.49 18.40 1.97
CA LEU A 275 18.50 17.94 0.57
C LEU A 275 18.64 16.40 0.46
N GLY A 276 19.17 15.75 1.48
CA GLY A 276 19.26 14.29 1.54
C GLY A 276 17.94 13.58 1.81
N ILE A 277 16.88 14.31 2.18
CA ILE A 277 15.57 13.69 2.43
C ILE A 277 14.97 13.08 1.14
N PRO A 278 14.87 13.83 0.02
CA PRO A 278 14.31 13.30 -1.21
C PRO A 278 15.32 12.54 -2.10
N VAL A 279 16.64 12.63 -1.80
CA VAL A 279 17.66 12.09 -2.71
C VAL A 279 18.24 10.78 -2.17
N PRO A 280 17.91 9.64 -2.80
CA PRO A 280 18.52 8.37 -2.44
C PRO A 280 20.00 8.29 -2.89
N PHE A 281 20.81 7.49 -2.21
CA PHE A 281 22.14 7.16 -2.71
C PHE A 281 22.05 6.32 -4.00
N PRO A 282 23.09 6.39 -4.89
CA PRO A 282 23.11 5.67 -6.16
C PRO A 282 23.47 4.18 -5.97
N ALA A 283 22.79 3.50 -5.06
CA ALA A 283 22.94 2.07 -4.87
C ALA A 283 22.43 1.31 -6.11
N LYS A 284 23.16 0.26 -6.49
CA LYS A 284 22.70 -0.59 -7.60
C LYS A 284 21.54 -1.46 -7.15
N PHE A 285 20.43 -1.40 -7.89
CA PHE A 285 19.27 -2.26 -7.66
C PHE A 285 19.40 -3.55 -8.45
N LYS A 286 19.22 -4.66 -7.77
CA LYS A 286 19.04 -5.98 -8.39
C LYS A 286 17.71 -6.53 -7.94
N LEU A 287 16.91 -6.96 -8.92
CA LEU A 287 15.59 -7.51 -8.68
C LEU A 287 15.56 -8.94 -9.24
N ARG A 288 15.09 -9.89 -8.44
CA ARG A 288 14.90 -11.27 -8.87
C ARG A 288 13.46 -11.66 -8.70
N VAL A 289 12.81 -12.06 -9.78
CA VAL A 289 11.47 -12.62 -9.77
C VAL A 289 11.58 -14.12 -9.53
N LEU A 290 10.90 -14.59 -8.49
CA LEU A 290 10.84 -16.00 -8.13
C LEU A 290 9.71 -16.69 -8.90
N ASP A 291 9.70 -18.01 -8.88
CA ASP A 291 8.63 -18.79 -9.50
C ASP A 291 7.27 -18.46 -8.90
N PRO A 292 6.25 -18.30 -9.74
CA PRO A 292 4.89 -18.04 -9.32
C PRO A 292 4.40 -19.07 -8.28
N VAL A 293 3.69 -18.58 -7.28
CA VAL A 293 3.04 -19.42 -6.27
C VAL A 293 1.55 -19.44 -6.56
N THR A 294 1.05 -20.59 -6.97
CA THR A 294 -0.38 -20.83 -7.17
C THR A 294 -0.96 -21.60 -6.00
N PHE A 295 -2.24 -21.45 -5.75
CA PHE A 295 -2.91 -22.09 -4.63
C PHE A 295 -3.95 -23.09 -5.17
N ASP A 296 -3.82 -24.34 -4.75
CA ASP A 296 -4.81 -25.39 -5.05
C ASP A 296 -5.99 -25.26 -4.07
N VAL A 297 -6.79 -24.22 -4.28
CA VAL A 297 -8.03 -23.92 -3.56
C VAL A 297 -9.04 -23.34 -4.54
N PRO A 298 -10.35 -23.64 -4.40
CA PRO A 298 -11.36 -22.94 -5.17
C PRO A 298 -11.29 -21.43 -4.88
N PRO A 299 -11.35 -20.58 -5.90
CA PRO A 299 -11.43 -19.13 -5.70
C PRO A 299 -12.77 -18.74 -5.07
N ASP A 300 -12.84 -17.50 -4.58
CA ASP A 300 -14.06 -16.87 -4.08
C ASP A 300 -14.78 -17.60 -2.94
N GLN A 301 -14.02 -18.31 -2.10
CA GLN A 301 -14.57 -18.91 -0.88
C GLN A 301 -14.79 -17.81 0.18
N GLU A 302 -15.87 -17.96 0.95
CA GLU A 302 -16.20 -17.06 2.06
C GLU A 302 -15.09 -17.05 3.13
N ARG A 303 -14.42 -18.20 3.34
CA ARG A 303 -13.33 -18.35 4.32
C ARG A 303 -12.32 -19.38 3.89
N TYR A 304 -11.04 -19.04 4.09
CA TYR A 304 -9.91 -19.97 3.99
C TYR A 304 -9.35 -20.29 5.38
N SER A 305 -8.72 -21.46 5.52
CA SER A 305 -8.06 -21.84 6.77
C SER A 305 -6.95 -20.84 7.13
N LYS A 306 -7.03 -20.24 8.32
CA LYS A 306 -6.01 -19.29 8.80
C LYS A 306 -4.63 -19.93 8.94
N SER A 307 -4.55 -21.20 9.32
CA SER A 307 -3.26 -21.92 9.38
C SER A 307 -2.67 -22.01 7.97
N ARG A 308 -3.44 -22.45 6.98
CA ARG A 308 -2.98 -22.54 5.58
C ARG A 308 -2.51 -21.18 5.03
N ILE A 309 -3.28 -20.12 5.26
CA ILE A 309 -2.90 -18.76 4.86
C ILE A 309 -1.55 -18.37 5.48
N MET A 310 -1.37 -18.62 6.77
CA MET A 310 -0.13 -18.27 7.46
C MET A 310 1.05 -19.14 7.03
N ASP A 311 0.83 -20.43 6.80
CA ASP A 311 1.87 -21.35 6.33
C ASP A 311 2.35 -20.96 4.93
N GLU A 312 1.44 -20.63 4.02
CA GLU A 312 1.80 -20.17 2.67
C GLU A 312 2.52 -18.80 2.71
N ALA A 313 2.06 -17.87 3.55
CA ALA A 313 2.74 -16.59 3.73
C ALA A 313 4.16 -16.75 4.27
N GLU A 314 4.38 -17.70 5.20
CA GLU A 314 5.71 -17.98 5.76
C GLU A 314 6.61 -18.69 4.74
N LYS A 315 6.09 -19.61 3.94
CA LYS A 315 6.83 -20.24 2.83
C LYS A 315 7.32 -19.19 1.83
N ILE A 316 6.43 -18.26 1.42
CA ILE A 316 6.79 -17.16 0.50
C ILE A 316 7.86 -16.27 1.13
N ARG A 317 7.70 -15.90 2.42
CA ARG A 317 8.69 -15.11 3.14
C ARG A 317 10.03 -15.82 3.22
N GLY A 318 10.05 -17.12 3.53
CA GLY A 318 11.26 -17.95 3.60
C GLY A 318 12.00 -17.98 2.26
N ARG A 319 11.30 -18.26 1.17
CA ARG A 319 11.88 -18.25 -0.19
C ARG A 319 12.48 -16.88 -0.56
N LEU A 320 11.78 -15.78 -0.23
CA LEU A 320 12.31 -14.43 -0.45
C LEU A 320 13.56 -14.18 0.41
N GLN A 321 13.57 -14.61 1.67
CA GLN A 321 14.72 -14.43 2.56
C GLN A 321 15.96 -15.20 2.05
N GLU A 322 15.80 -16.43 1.63
CA GLU A 322 16.87 -17.23 1.04
C GLU A 322 17.41 -16.58 -0.24
N THR A 323 16.51 -16.16 -1.13
CA THR A 323 16.88 -15.47 -2.37
C THR A 323 17.66 -14.18 -2.10
N LEU A 324 17.23 -13.37 -1.12
CA LEU A 324 17.98 -12.17 -0.72
C LEU A 324 19.39 -12.50 -0.28
N TYR A 325 19.58 -13.55 0.52
CA TYR A 325 20.92 -13.96 0.96
C TYR A 325 21.79 -14.44 -0.20
N ASP A 326 21.23 -15.16 -1.17
CA ASP A 326 21.96 -15.62 -2.35
C ASP A 326 22.36 -14.43 -3.25
N MET A 327 21.45 -13.49 -3.44
CA MET A 327 21.75 -12.25 -4.18
C MET A 327 22.83 -11.42 -3.49
N LEU A 328 22.84 -11.36 -2.16
CA LEU A 328 23.88 -10.65 -1.39
C LEU A 328 25.24 -11.36 -1.45
N ARG A 329 25.25 -12.70 -1.42
CA ARG A 329 26.51 -13.47 -1.57
C ARG A 329 27.15 -13.29 -2.93
N SER A 330 26.34 -13.16 -3.99
CA SER A 330 26.81 -12.93 -5.36
C SER A 330 27.17 -11.47 -5.65
N ARG A 331 26.75 -10.55 -4.77
CA ARG A 331 26.96 -9.11 -4.93
C ARG A 331 28.41 -8.73 -4.59
N ARG A 332 29.12 -8.20 -5.59
CA ARG A 332 30.53 -7.74 -5.40
C ARG A 332 30.62 -6.34 -4.83
N SER A 333 29.66 -5.47 -5.13
CA SER A 333 29.67 -4.07 -4.73
C SER A 333 28.25 -3.55 -4.50
N VAL A 334 28.09 -2.67 -3.51
CA VAL A 334 26.84 -1.93 -3.27
C VAL A 334 26.52 -0.98 -4.43
N TRP A 335 27.58 -0.44 -5.04
CA TRP A 335 27.45 0.62 -6.04
C TRP A 335 27.46 0.07 -7.46
N PHE A 336 28.20 -0.99 -7.73
CA PHE A 336 28.40 -1.52 -9.07
C PHE A 336 27.79 -2.91 -9.32
N GLY A 337 27.40 -3.63 -8.29
CA GLY A 337 26.73 -4.93 -8.38
C GLY A 337 27.59 -6.14 -8.06
#